data_1cf902ae79c0c1fbea44bdbb1fd71828
#
_entry.id   1cf902ae79c0c1fbea44bdbb1fd71828
#
_cell.length_a   1.000
_cell.length_b   1.000
_cell.length_c   1.000
_cell.angle_alpha   90.00
_cell.angle_beta   90.00
_cell.angle_gamma   90.00
#
_symmetry.space_group_name_H-M   'P 1'
#
loop_
_entity.id
_entity.type
_entity.pdbx_description
1 polymer ?
#
loop_
_entity_poly.entity_id
_entity_poly.type
_entity_poly.pdbx_seq_one_letter_code
_entity_poly.pdbx_strand_id
1 'polypeptide(L)' 'MAAVSKHPADILVWLEKILESCETRSQLQNCGELFNLFEKQYVGNLNRYHPYLTKLRILDDLRWDKFETILI' A
#
# COMPACT_ATOMS: atom_id res chain seq x y z
N MET A 1 -20.24 -6.57 0.98
CA MET A 1 -19.16 -6.41 0.45
C MET A 1 -18.24 -7.42 0.73
N ALA A 2 -17.47 -7.38 -0.07
CA ALA A 2 -16.58 -8.32 0.03
C ALA A 2 -16.20 -8.58 1.38
N ALA A 3 -16.18 -9.74 1.66
CA ALA A 3 -15.71 -10.15 2.88
C ALA A 3 -14.45 -9.44 3.14
N VAL A 4 -14.42 -8.78 4.19
CA VAL A 4 -13.24 -8.13 4.57
C VAL A 4 -12.27 -9.20 4.98
N SER A 5 -11.32 -9.47 4.13
CA SER A 5 -10.25 -10.35 4.52
C SER A 5 -9.45 -9.68 5.62
N LYS A 6 -9.22 -10.39 6.68
CA LYS A 6 -8.38 -9.89 7.76
C LYS A 6 -6.95 -10.37 7.64
N HIS A 7 -6.66 -11.15 6.63
CA HIS A 7 -5.31 -11.67 6.42
C HIS A 7 -4.43 -10.59 5.79
N PRO A 8 -3.28 -10.26 6.38
CA PRO A 8 -2.44 -9.17 5.86
C PRO A 8 -2.03 -9.35 4.41
N ALA A 9 -1.78 -10.58 3.96
CA ALA A 9 -1.39 -10.83 2.59
C ALA A 9 -2.48 -10.40 1.61
N ASP A 10 -3.75 -10.64 1.95
CA ASP A 10 -4.88 -10.25 1.09
C ASP A 10 -5.03 -8.73 1.06
N ILE A 11 -4.78 -8.07 2.19
CA ILE A 11 -4.83 -6.62 2.26
C ILE A 11 -3.73 -6.01 1.37
N LEU A 12 -2.55 -6.60 1.36
CA LEU A 12 -1.47 -6.13 0.50
C LEU A 12 -1.84 -6.24 -0.98
N VAL A 13 -2.49 -7.33 -1.38
CA VAL A 13 -2.98 -7.47 -2.76
C VAL A 13 -3.99 -6.39 -3.09
N TRP A 14 -4.88 -6.09 -2.15
CA TRP A 14 -5.87 -5.03 -2.31
C TRP A 14 -5.20 -3.67 -2.45
N LEU A 15 -4.21 -3.39 -1.62
CA LEU A 15 -3.45 -2.14 -1.69
C LEU A 15 -2.74 -1.98 -3.04
N GLU A 16 -2.19 -3.06 -3.56
CA GLU A 16 -1.55 -3.05 -4.86
C GLU A 16 -2.55 -2.68 -5.97
N LYS A 17 -3.75 -3.25 -5.91
CA LYS A 17 -4.80 -2.93 -6.88
C LYS A 17 -5.22 -1.47 -6.79
N ILE A 18 -5.34 -0.93 -5.59
CA ILE A 18 -5.65 0.48 -5.42
C ILE A 18 -4.54 1.34 -6.03
N LEU A 19 -3.29 0.99 -5.76
CA LEU A 19 -2.17 1.72 -6.31
C LEU A 19 -2.19 1.73 -7.84
N GLU A 20 -2.45 0.58 -8.44
CA GLU A 20 -2.52 0.47 -9.90
C GLU A 20 -3.64 1.30 -10.50
N SER A 21 -4.73 1.51 -9.76
CA SER A 21 -5.88 2.26 -10.25
C SER A 21 -5.74 3.77 -10.05
N CYS A 22 -4.72 4.22 -9.34
CA CYS A 22 -4.52 5.65 -9.09
C CYS A 22 -4.16 6.39 -10.38
N GLU A 23 -4.86 7.48 -10.65
CA GLU A 23 -4.63 8.30 -11.85
C GLU A 23 -4.21 9.72 -11.51
N THR A 24 -4.34 10.15 -10.26
CA THR A 24 -3.97 11.49 -9.84
C THR A 24 -3.06 11.44 -8.62
N ARG A 25 -2.33 12.56 -8.39
CA ARG A 25 -1.48 12.65 -7.21
C ARG A 25 -2.28 12.61 -5.92
N SER A 26 -3.48 13.18 -5.94
CA SER A 26 -4.35 13.14 -4.76
C SER A 26 -4.71 11.71 -4.39
N GLN A 27 -5.03 10.89 -5.39
CA GLN A 27 -5.31 9.47 -5.15
C GLN A 27 -4.08 8.75 -4.62
N LEU A 28 -2.91 9.08 -5.13
CA LEU A 28 -1.67 8.47 -4.65
C LEU A 28 -1.36 8.84 -3.20
N GLN A 29 -1.67 10.08 -2.80
CA GLN A 29 -1.52 10.48 -1.40
C GLN A 29 -2.45 9.68 -0.50
N ASN A 30 -3.70 9.50 -0.91
CA ASN A 30 -4.64 8.68 -0.15
C ASN A 30 -4.17 7.23 -0.05
N CYS A 31 -3.60 6.71 -1.12
CA CYS A 31 -3.02 5.38 -1.11
C CYS A 31 -1.89 5.27 -0.08
N GLY A 32 -1.05 6.30 -0.01
CA GLY A 32 0.02 6.34 0.98
C GLY A 32 -0.50 6.32 2.42
N GLU A 33 -1.62 6.98 2.67
CA GLU A 33 -2.25 6.93 3.99
C GLU A 33 -2.72 5.52 4.33
N LEU A 34 -3.28 4.82 3.35
CA LEU A 34 -3.68 3.42 3.54
C LEU A 34 -2.47 2.54 3.85
N PHE A 35 -1.34 2.77 3.19
CA PHE A 35 -0.11 2.05 3.49
C PHE A 35 0.34 2.29 4.92
N ASN A 36 0.27 3.53 5.40
CA ASN A 36 0.64 3.85 6.77
C ASN A 36 -0.26 3.16 7.78
N LEU A 37 -1.57 3.13 7.51
CA LEU A 37 -2.50 2.44 8.38
C LEU A 37 -2.21 0.96 8.45
N PHE A 38 -1.89 0.35 7.31
CA PHE A 38 -1.52 -1.06 7.27
C PHE A 38 -0.27 -1.30 8.12
N GLU A 39 0.73 -0.45 7.98
CA GLU A 39 1.98 -0.59 8.72
C GLU A 39 1.72 -0.51 10.23
N LYS A 40 0.93 0.46 10.66
CA LYS A 40 0.62 0.61 12.08
C LYS A 40 -0.13 -0.60 12.63
N GLN A 41 -1.03 -1.15 11.84
CA GLN A 41 -1.95 -2.18 12.33
C GLN A 41 -1.34 -3.57 12.28
N TYR A 42 -0.55 -3.86 11.25
CA TYR A 42 -0.08 -5.22 10.99
C TYR A 42 1.43 -5.39 11.06
N VAL A 43 2.19 -4.32 10.93
CA VAL A 43 3.65 -4.42 10.80
C VAL A 43 4.39 -3.85 12.00
N GLY A 44 3.75 -3.01 12.80
CA GLY A 44 4.40 -2.30 13.88
C GLY A 44 5.19 -3.16 14.85
N ASN A 45 4.76 -4.40 15.06
CA ASN A 45 5.43 -5.33 15.98
C ASN A 45 6.20 -6.42 15.25
N LEU A 46 6.32 -6.33 13.93
CA LEU A 46 6.99 -7.36 13.15
C LEU A 46 8.46 -7.00 12.93
N ASN A 47 9.25 -8.05 12.70
CA ASN A 47 10.66 -7.86 12.36
C ASN A 47 10.74 -7.10 11.02
N ARG A 48 11.74 -6.21 10.91
CA ARG A 48 11.95 -5.40 9.69
C ARG A 48 12.15 -6.26 8.44
N TYR A 49 12.52 -7.52 8.59
CA TYR A 49 12.71 -8.42 7.45
C TYR A 49 11.47 -9.26 7.14
N HIS A 50 10.36 -8.97 7.81
CA HIS A 50 9.13 -9.71 7.56
C HIS A 50 8.66 -9.49 6.12
N PRO A 51 8.18 -10.54 5.43
CA PRO A 51 7.75 -10.42 4.03
C PRO A 51 6.69 -9.35 3.78
N TYR A 52 5.80 -9.12 4.74
CA TYR A 52 4.78 -8.09 4.58
C TYR A 52 5.40 -6.70 4.51
N LEU A 53 6.39 -6.44 5.33
CA LEU A 53 7.08 -5.14 5.30
C LEU A 53 7.83 -4.96 3.99
N THR A 54 8.49 -6.01 3.51
CA THR A 54 9.19 -5.98 2.23
C THR A 54 8.23 -5.66 1.10
N LYS A 55 7.08 -6.34 1.07
CA LYS A 55 6.07 -6.08 0.03
C LYS A 55 5.54 -4.65 0.12
N LEU A 56 5.29 -4.17 1.33
CA LEU A 56 4.80 -2.82 1.52
C LEU A 56 5.81 -1.78 1.01
N ARG A 57 7.09 -2.02 1.23
CA ARG A 57 8.14 -1.13 0.72
C ARG A 57 8.17 -1.11 -0.80
N ILE A 58 8.01 -2.27 -1.42
CA ILE A 58 7.95 -2.36 -2.88
C ILE A 58 6.77 -1.56 -3.40
N LEU A 59 5.61 -1.68 -2.76
CA LEU A 59 4.42 -0.93 -3.14
C LEU A 59 4.63 0.58 -2.98
N ASP A 60 5.28 0.99 -1.90
CA ASP A 60 5.55 2.41 -1.67
C ASP A 60 6.50 2.97 -2.72
N ASP A 61 7.51 2.22 -3.11
CA ASP A 61 8.42 2.63 -4.18
C ASP A 61 7.66 2.79 -5.50
N LEU A 62 6.76 1.86 -5.82
CA LEU A 62 5.93 1.98 -7.01
C LEU A 62 5.03 3.20 -6.94
N ARG A 63 4.53 3.53 -5.75
CA ARG A 63 3.71 4.72 -5.55
C ARG A 63 4.50 5.98 -5.88
N TRP A 64 5.73 6.07 -5.41
CA TRP A 64 6.59 7.21 -5.70
C TRP A 64 6.91 7.32 -7.19
N ASP A 65 7.17 6.20 -7.88
CA ASP A 65 7.36 6.21 -9.32
C ASP A 65 6.14 6.76 -10.04
N LYS A 66 4.95 6.32 -9.66
CA LYS A 66 3.72 6.84 -10.26
C LYS A 66 3.56 8.33 -9.97
N PHE A 67 3.89 8.74 -8.76
CA PHE A 67 3.76 10.14 -8.35
C PHE A 67 4.62 11.04 -9.23
N GLU A 68 5.80 10.59 -9.61
CA GLU A 68 6.70 11.36 -10.47
C GLU A 68 6.20 11.41 -11.90
N THR A 69 5.48 10.39 -12.37
CA THR A 69 5.00 10.35 -13.75
C THR A 69 3.64 11.00 -13.94
N ILE A 70 2.84 11.11 -12.89
CA ILE A 70 1.53 11.74 -12.97
C ILE A 70 1.68 13.24 -12.75
N LEU A 71 1.18 14.01 -13.70
CA LEU A 71 1.30 15.48 -13.66
C LEU A 71 0.07 16.17 -13.08
N ILE A 72 -0.94 15.42 -12.78
CA ILE A 72 -2.21 15.98 -12.31
C ILE A 72 -2.31 15.91 -10.78
#